data_adf587b3cb7136a695a41282281b1fe7
#
_entry.id   adf587b3cb7136a695a41282281b1fe7
#
_cell.length_a   1.000
_cell.length_b   1.000
_cell.length_c   1.000
_cell.angle_alpha   90.00
_cell.angle_beta   90.00
_cell.angle_gamma   90.00
#
_symmetry.space_group_name_H-M   'P 1'
#
loop_
_entity.id
_entity.type
_entity.pdbx_description
1 polymer ?
#
loop_
_entity_poly.entity_id
_entity_poly.type
_entity_poly.pdbx_seq_one_letter_code
_entity_poly.pdbx_strand_id
1 'polypeptide(L)'
;MSHEPKRFDFSIPVRVNLYSDTQTKPSRAMKEAMMNAEMGDEQAGSDPSVWALCDYAAALLGKEAAVFMPSGTMCNQVAIATHCRPGDEILAHEDAHIQSSEAGAPGAISGVMIRGLPGERGQFTADTLEQAVRPVSRYSPPQRLVEVEQTANRGGGACWPVDGLLAVADVAHRHGMAVHMDGARLMNAAVALGVPATDLTAGCDSVWLDFTKGLGAPLGAVLAGSKEFIGDAWRWKQRLGGSMRQGGMNAAACLYALQNNIARLAEDHANAAALARGMAQIPGITVETPETNLVFFDTQGTGMTAAAFAAKLRPLGVLVSTADTWRGRACLHLDVSAAQVEEAVVIMRQVVRS
;
A
#
# COMPACT_ATOMS: atom_id res chain seq x y z
N MET A 1 15.84 20.19 10.65
CA MET A 1 16.22 18.89 10.04
C MET A 1 16.09 19.03 8.53
N SER A 2 17.01 18.48 7.74
CA SER A 2 16.88 18.49 6.28
C SER A 2 15.70 17.60 5.86
N HIS A 3 14.84 18.10 4.97
CA HIS A 3 13.75 17.33 4.38
C HIS A 3 14.22 16.51 3.16
N GLU A 4 15.46 16.70 2.73
CA GLU A 4 16.04 15.95 1.63
C GLU A 4 16.40 14.52 2.06
N PRO A 5 16.10 13.51 1.23
CA PRO A 5 16.53 12.15 1.49
C PRO A 5 18.07 12.09 1.48
N LYS A 6 18.65 11.46 2.49
CA LYS A 6 20.08 11.20 2.51
C LYS A 6 20.43 10.25 1.37
N ARG A 7 21.52 10.54 0.65
CA ARG A 7 22.04 9.62 -0.37
C ARG A 7 22.40 8.29 0.29
N PHE A 8 21.98 7.21 -0.37
CA PHE A 8 22.28 5.86 0.09
C PHE A 8 23.79 5.60 -0.01
N ASP A 9 24.38 5.03 1.04
CA ASP A 9 25.78 4.60 1.02
C ASP A 9 25.93 3.26 0.33
N PHE A 10 26.44 3.28 -0.90
CA PHE A 10 26.71 2.09 -1.71
C PHE A 10 28.06 1.43 -1.42
N SER A 11 28.89 1.99 -0.51
CA SER A 11 30.20 1.41 -0.16
C SER A 11 30.08 0.06 0.56
N ILE A 12 28.95 -0.16 1.26
CA ILE A 12 28.63 -1.42 1.91
C ILE A 12 27.62 -2.17 1.04
N PRO A 13 27.99 -3.32 0.44
CA PRO A 13 27.06 -4.12 -0.35
C PRO A 13 25.85 -4.58 0.46
N VAL A 14 24.68 -4.51 -0.16
CA VAL A 14 23.44 -5.08 0.39
C VAL A 14 23.24 -6.45 -0.23
N ARG A 15 23.26 -7.50 0.59
CA ARG A 15 23.03 -8.88 0.16
C ARG A 15 21.58 -9.30 0.31
N VAL A 16 20.94 -8.88 1.42
CA VAL A 16 19.54 -9.15 1.69
C VAL A 16 18.83 -7.83 2.00
N ASN A 17 17.97 -7.41 1.11
CA ASN A 17 17.22 -6.18 1.27
C ASN A 17 15.79 -6.49 1.76
N LEU A 18 15.57 -6.33 3.06
CA LEU A 18 14.27 -6.48 3.71
C LEU A 18 13.70 -5.10 4.14
N TYR A 19 14.17 -4.01 3.54
CA TYR A 19 13.81 -2.67 3.96
C TYR A 19 12.37 -2.33 3.59
N SER A 20 12.01 -2.53 2.32
CA SER A 20 10.67 -2.25 1.80
C SER A 20 10.48 -2.88 0.42
N ASP A 21 9.26 -3.34 0.14
CA ASP A 21 8.82 -3.75 -1.20
C ASP A 21 8.77 -2.58 -2.21
N THR A 22 8.83 -1.33 -1.75
CA THR A 22 9.00 -0.14 -2.61
C THR A 22 10.39 -0.04 -3.25
N GLN A 23 11.32 -0.95 -2.92
CA GLN A 23 12.66 -1.01 -3.49
C GLN A 23 12.82 -2.13 -4.54
N THR A 24 11.72 -2.79 -4.90
CA THR A 24 11.68 -3.80 -5.97
C THR A 24 12.11 -3.23 -7.31
N LYS A 25 12.69 -4.09 -8.13
CA LYS A 25 13.19 -3.71 -9.46
C LYS A 25 12.42 -4.48 -10.55
N PRO A 26 12.13 -3.81 -11.67
CA PRO A 26 11.49 -4.48 -12.79
C PRO A 26 12.34 -5.65 -13.30
N SER A 27 11.71 -6.81 -13.50
CA SER A 27 12.35 -7.99 -14.08
C SER A 27 12.79 -7.71 -15.52
N ARG A 28 13.64 -8.58 -16.07
CA ARG A 28 14.05 -8.48 -17.49
C ARG A 28 12.83 -8.54 -18.43
N ALA A 29 11.93 -9.49 -18.21
CA ALA A 29 10.73 -9.64 -19.02
C ALA A 29 9.80 -8.41 -18.95
N MET A 30 9.65 -7.83 -17.73
CA MET A 30 8.90 -6.57 -17.58
C MET A 30 9.56 -5.41 -18.35
N LYS A 31 10.90 -5.29 -18.32
CA LYS A 31 11.62 -4.28 -19.12
C LYS A 31 11.43 -4.48 -20.63
N GLU A 32 11.42 -5.73 -21.07
CA GLU A 32 11.13 -6.06 -22.48
C GLU A 32 9.69 -5.66 -22.86
N ALA A 33 8.70 -5.89 -21.97
CA ALA A 33 7.33 -5.43 -22.18
C ALA A 33 7.25 -3.89 -22.28
N MET A 34 8.00 -3.17 -21.42
CA MET A 34 8.10 -1.71 -21.49
C MET A 34 8.67 -1.21 -22.81
N MET A 35 9.76 -1.83 -23.28
CA MET A 35 10.43 -1.42 -24.53
C MET A 35 9.58 -1.68 -25.78
N ASN A 36 8.71 -2.68 -25.73
CA ASN A 36 7.84 -3.05 -26.84
C ASN A 36 6.43 -2.43 -26.73
N ALA A 37 6.20 -1.56 -25.73
CA ALA A 37 4.90 -0.94 -25.53
C ALA A 37 4.52 -0.05 -26.72
N GLU A 38 3.30 -0.18 -27.19
CA GLU A 38 2.71 0.79 -28.10
C GLU A 38 2.34 2.05 -27.31
N MET A 39 2.81 3.20 -27.78
CA MET A 39 2.67 4.46 -27.08
C MET A 39 1.88 5.48 -27.89
N GLY A 40 1.13 6.32 -27.19
CA GLY A 40 0.44 7.47 -27.74
C GLY A 40 0.44 8.63 -26.73
N ASP A 41 -0.44 9.60 -26.90
CA ASP A 41 -0.64 10.69 -25.95
C ASP A 41 -1.82 10.33 -25.02
N GLU A 42 -1.54 10.12 -23.74
CA GLU A 42 -2.56 9.84 -22.72
C GLU A 42 -3.63 10.94 -22.67
N GLN A 43 -3.21 12.22 -22.74
CA GLN A 43 -4.12 13.36 -22.63
C GLN A 43 -5.01 13.52 -23.86
N ALA A 44 -4.56 13.04 -25.02
CA ALA A 44 -5.36 12.98 -26.24
C ALA A 44 -6.20 11.68 -26.33
N GLY A 45 -6.09 10.79 -25.34
CA GLY A 45 -6.77 9.51 -25.37
C GLY A 45 -6.25 8.53 -26.43
N SER A 46 -5.01 8.70 -26.89
CA SER A 46 -4.44 7.93 -27.99
C SER A 46 -3.35 6.93 -27.56
N ASP A 47 -3.12 6.73 -26.25
CA ASP A 47 -2.14 5.76 -25.75
C ASP A 47 -2.80 4.39 -25.52
N PRO A 48 -2.57 3.39 -26.39
CA PRO A 48 -3.28 2.11 -26.30
C PRO A 48 -2.84 1.28 -25.07
N SER A 49 -1.57 1.39 -24.65
CA SER A 49 -1.08 0.66 -23.48
C SER A 49 -1.67 1.18 -22.18
N VAL A 50 -1.91 2.49 -22.08
CA VAL A 50 -2.61 3.09 -20.93
C VAL A 50 -4.06 2.61 -20.86
N TRP A 51 -4.76 2.58 -21.99
CA TRP A 51 -6.13 2.07 -22.04
C TRP A 51 -6.21 0.59 -21.66
N ALA A 52 -5.32 -0.23 -22.24
CA ALA A 52 -5.29 -1.66 -21.93
C ALA A 52 -5.07 -1.93 -20.42
N LEU A 53 -4.20 -1.15 -19.77
CA LEU A 53 -4.01 -1.23 -18.33
C LEU A 53 -5.29 -0.82 -17.57
N CYS A 54 -5.89 0.31 -17.92
CA CYS A 54 -7.07 0.84 -17.24
C CYS A 54 -8.26 -0.12 -17.35
N ASP A 55 -8.52 -0.66 -18.54
CA ASP A 55 -9.60 -1.61 -18.76
C ASP A 55 -9.38 -2.92 -18.00
N TYR A 56 -8.14 -3.43 -18.02
CA TYR A 56 -7.79 -4.64 -17.27
C TYR A 56 -7.94 -4.44 -15.76
N ALA A 57 -7.45 -3.32 -15.23
CA ALA A 57 -7.54 -3.01 -13.82
C ALA A 57 -8.98 -2.77 -13.36
N ALA A 58 -9.79 -2.07 -14.15
CA ALA A 58 -11.21 -1.88 -13.86
C ALA A 58 -11.95 -3.22 -13.75
N ALA A 59 -11.73 -4.11 -14.72
CA ALA A 59 -12.31 -5.45 -14.70
C ALA A 59 -11.84 -6.28 -13.50
N LEU A 60 -10.53 -6.28 -13.20
CA LEU A 60 -9.93 -6.98 -12.06
C LEU A 60 -10.51 -6.53 -10.72
N LEU A 61 -10.81 -5.24 -10.61
CA LEU A 61 -11.33 -4.62 -9.39
C LEU A 61 -12.87 -4.54 -9.36
N GLY A 62 -13.57 -5.04 -10.38
CA GLY A 62 -15.03 -5.00 -10.46
C GLY A 62 -15.58 -3.57 -10.52
N LYS A 63 -14.86 -2.63 -11.15
CA LYS A 63 -15.24 -1.23 -11.30
C LYS A 63 -15.56 -0.91 -12.76
N GLU A 64 -16.30 0.18 -12.99
CA GLU A 64 -16.74 0.58 -14.35
C GLU A 64 -15.61 1.20 -15.18
N ALA A 65 -14.66 1.88 -14.51
CA ALA A 65 -13.54 2.56 -15.17
C ALA A 65 -12.35 2.70 -14.21
N ALA A 66 -11.20 2.97 -14.80
CA ALA A 66 -9.98 3.29 -14.05
C ALA A 66 -9.18 4.40 -14.76
N VAL A 67 -8.28 5.03 -14.01
CA VAL A 67 -7.33 6.01 -14.51
C VAL A 67 -5.93 5.70 -13.99
N PHE A 68 -4.95 5.73 -14.89
CA PHE A 68 -3.55 5.51 -14.54
C PHE A 68 -2.96 6.75 -13.84
N MET A 69 -2.24 6.55 -12.74
CA MET A 69 -1.66 7.60 -11.91
C MET A 69 -0.16 7.35 -11.70
N PRO A 70 0.65 8.40 -11.53
CA PRO A 70 2.09 8.26 -11.27
C PRO A 70 2.40 7.63 -9.89
N SER A 71 1.51 7.75 -8.91
CA SER A 71 1.76 7.23 -7.56
C SER A 71 0.47 6.93 -6.79
N GLY A 72 0.57 6.05 -5.77
CA GLY A 72 -0.53 5.74 -4.88
C GLY A 72 -0.97 6.94 -4.03
N THR A 73 -0.02 7.74 -3.54
CA THR A 73 -0.36 9.00 -2.82
C THR A 73 -1.22 9.91 -3.69
N MET A 74 -0.93 10.02 -5.00
CA MET A 74 -1.80 10.80 -5.89
C MET A 74 -3.18 10.16 -6.03
N CYS A 75 -3.29 8.83 -6.05
CA CYS A 75 -4.59 8.15 -6.07
C CYS A 75 -5.44 8.55 -4.84
N ASN A 76 -4.86 8.50 -3.64
CA ASN A 76 -5.54 8.92 -2.42
C ASN A 76 -5.97 10.39 -2.49
N GLN A 77 -5.06 11.30 -2.89
CA GLN A 77 -5.40 12.72 -2.94
C GLN A 77 -6.46 13.03 -3.99
N VAL A 78 -6.44 12.38 -5.16
CA VAL A 78 -7.46 12.51 -6.19
C VAL A 78 -8.81 11.94 -5.72
N ALA A 79 -8.81 10.78 -5.07
CA ALA A 79 -10.03 10.17 -4.54
C ALA A 79 -10.67 11.06 -3.46
N ILE A 80 -9.89 11.54 -2.51
CA ILE A 80 -10.34 12.45 -1.45
C ILE A 80 -10.92 13.73 -2.05
N ALA A 81 -10.22 14.34 -2.99
CA ALA A 81 -10.67 15.59 -3.61
C ALA A 81 -11.90 15.43 -4.51
N THR A 82 -12.16 14.21 -4.98
CA THR A 82 -13.35 13.87 -5.76
C THR A 82 -14.57 13.62 -4.85
N HIS A 83 -14.39 12.88 -3.76
CA HIS A 83 -15.47 12.56 -2.82
C HIS A 83 -15.82 13.69 -1.86
N CYS A 84 -14.85 14.53 -1.49
CA CYS A 84 -14.99 15.51 -0.41
C CYS A 84 -14.92 16.97 -0.92
N ARG A 85 -15.34 17.88 -0.05
CA ARG A 85 -15.21 19.33 -0.20
C ARG A 85 -14.44 19.91 1.01
N PRO A 86 -13.83 21.08 0.90
CA PRO A 86 -13.21 21.74 2.06
C PRO A 86 -14.17 21.85 3.25
N GLY A 87 -13.73 21.43 4.42
CA GLY A 87 -14.51 21.36 5.64
C GLY A 87 -15.20 20.03 5.90
N ASP A 88 -15.18 19.09 4.96
CA ASP A 88 -15.67 17.72 5.18
C ASP A 88 -14.73 16.90 6.08
N GLU A 89 -15.26 15.85 6.70
CA GLU A 89 -14.52 14.92 7.54
C GLU A 89 -14.47 13.52 6.89
N ILE A 90 -13.27 12.92 6.95
CA ILE A 90 -12.99 11.54 6.58
C ILE A 90 -12.87 10.70 7.86
N LEU A 91 -13.48 9.53 7.88
CA LEU A 91 -13.30 8.52 8.92
C LEU A 91 -12.32 7.45 8.41
N ALA A 92 -11.22 7.26 9.11
CA ALA A 92 -10.19 6.29 8.76
C ALA A 92 -9.56 5.72 10.03
N HIS A 93 -8.82 4.61 9.94
CA HIS A 93 -8.06 4.14 11.10
C HIS A 93 -7.03 5.20 11.54
N GLU A 94 -6.76 5.30 12.84
CA GLU A 94 -5.81 6.29 13.38
C GLU A 94 -4.38 6.18 12.83
N ASP A 95 -4.00 4.99 12.35
CA ASP A 95 -2.71 4.70 11.71
C ASP A 95 -2.77 4.71 10.16
N ALA A 96 -3.92 5.08 9.55
CA ALA A 96 -4.07 5.09 8.10
C ALA A 96 -2.98 5.90 7.40
N HIS A 97 -2.60 5.47 6.19
CA HIS A 97 -1.54 6.12 5.41
C HIS A 97 -1.85 7.58 5.10
N ILE A 98 -3.11 7.90 4.78
CA ILE A 98 -3.56 9.25 4.49
C ILE A 98 -3.41 10.20 5.68
N GLN A 99 -3.44 9.69 6.91
CA GLN A 99 -3.27 10.48 8.13
C GLN A 99 -1.81 10.64 8.53
N SER A 100 -1.00 9.57 8.37
CA SER A 100 0.32 9.48 8.97
C SER A 100 1.50 9.66 8.01
N SER A 101 1.30 9.48 6.69
CA SER A 101 2.40 9.25 5.76
C SER A 101 2.34 10.07 4.44
N GLU A 102 1.39 11.00 4.31
CA GLU A 102 1.20 11.82 3.11
C GLU A 102 1.45 13.32 3.34
N ALA A 103 2.31 13.65 4.30
CA ALA A 103 2.76 15.02 4.58
C ALA A 103 1.61 16.04 4.83
N GLY A 104 0.45 15.58 5.33
CA GLY A 104 -0.72 16.42 5.54
C GLY A 104 -1.48 16.81 4.26
N ALA A 105 -1.25 16.08 3.17
CA ALA A 105 -1.83 16.38 1.86
C ALA A 105 -3.38 16.44 1.85
N PRO A 106 -4.14 15.58 2.58
CA PRO A 106 -5.59 15.71 2.62
C PRO A 106 -6.07 17.09 3.11
N GLY A 107 -5.46 17.61 4.15
CA GLY A 107 -5.75 18.97 4.64
C GLY A 107 -5.25 20.07 3.68
N ALA A 108 -4.04 19.92 3.15
CA ALA A 108 -3.41 20.93 2.30
C ALA A 108 -4.05 21.05 0.90
N ILE A 109 -4.49 19.95 0.31
CA ILE A 109 -5.04 19.90 -1.06
C ILE A 109 -6.56 20.02 -1.05
N SER A 110 -7.23 19.21 -0.21
CA SER A 110 -8.69 19.08 -0.21
C SER A 110 -9.36 19.87 0.93
N GLY A 111 -8.59 20.37 1.91
CA GLY A 111 -9.13 21.12 3.04
C GLY A 111 -10.00 20.28 3.98
N VAL A 112 -9.81 18.97 3.99
CA VAL A 112 -10.58 18.02 4.79
C VAL A 112 -9.94 17.76 6.15
N MET A 113 -10.75 17.31 7.11
CA MET A 113 -10.30 16.78 8.37
C MET A 113 -10.32 15.24 8.33
N ILE A 114 -9.40 14.63 9.06
CA ILE A 114 -9.42 13.18 9.27
C ILE A 114 -9.70 12.90 10.74
N ARG A 115 -10.72 12.09 11.00
CA ARG A 115 -10.99 11.53 12.31
C ARG A 115 -10.47 10.11 12.38
N GLY A 116 -9.43 9.90 13.18
CA GLY A 116 -8.88 8.57 13.45
C GLY A 116 -9.86 7.73 14.27
N LEU A 117 -10.11 6.52 13.80
CA LEU A 117 -10.90 5.51 14.50
C LEU A 117 -9.95 4.50 15.15
N PRO A 118 -10.20 4.11 16.41
CA PRO A 118 -9.43 3.07 17.07
C PRO A 118 -9.77 1.69 16.48
N GLY A 119 -8.79 0.80 16.49
CA GLY A 119 -8.98 -0.58 16.08
C GLY A 119 -7.71 -1.39 16.18
N GLU A 120 -7.84 -2.70 16.06
CA GLU A 120 -6.69 -3.59 16.15
C GLU A 120 -6.05 -3.77 14.77
N ARG A 121 -4.73 -3.75 14.70
CA ARG A 121 -3.95 -4.07 13.50
C ARG A 121 -4.35 -3.23 12.27
N GLY A 122 -4.68 -1.95 12.48
CA GLY A 122 -5.04 -1.04 11.40
C GLY A 122 -6.47 -1.21 10.86
N GLN A 123 -7.33 -1.91 11.57
CA GLN A 123 -8.71 -2.21 11.20
C GLN A 123 -9.67 -1.76 12.31
N PHE A 124 -10.80 -1.19 11.92
CA PHE A 124 -11.89 -0.86 12.82
C PHE A 124 -13.14 -1.67 12.46
N THR A 125 -14.06 -1.83 13.40
CA THR A 125 -15.30 -2.59 13.15
C THR A 125 -16.42 -1.69 12.64
N ALA A 126 -17.47 -2.29 12.07
CA ALA A 126 -18.71 -1.60 11.72
C ALA A 126 -19.30 -0.88 12.94
N ASP A 127 -19.25 -1.49 14.12
CA ASP A 127 -19.74 -0.89 15.37
C ASP A 127 -18.90 0.34 15.76
N THR A 128 -17.58 0.28 15.60
CA THR A 128 -16.69 1.45 15.82
C THR A 128 -17.06 2.59 14.88
N LEU A 129 -17.31 2.27 13.60
CA LEU A 129 -17.72 3.27 12.62
C LEU A 129 -19.11 3.85 12.98
N GLU A 130 -20.10 3.03 13.31
CA GLU A 130 -21.45 3.47 13.68
C GLU A 130 -21.41 4.43 14.88
N GLN A 131 -20.61 4.12 15.92
CA GLN A 131 -20.42 4.97 17.08
C GLN A 131 -19.69 6.29 16.76
N ALA A 132 -18.95 6.34 15.68
CA ALA A 132 -18.24 7.54 15.23
C ALA A 132 -19.12 8.47 14.38
N VAL A 133 -20.25 7.99 13.87
CA VAL A 133 -21.19 8.81 13.08
C VAL A 133 -21.82 9.86 14.00
N ARG A 134 -21.88 11.08 13.49
CA ARG A 134 -22.48 12.22 14.23
C ARG A 134 -23.81 12.64 13.63
N PRO A 135 -24.76 13.09 14.46
CA PRO A 135 -25.96 13.73 13.94
C PRO A 135 -25.60 14.96 13.08
N VAL A 136 -26.33 15.13 11.99
CA VAL A 136 -26.17 16.31 11.14
C VAL A 136 -26.44 17.57 11.95
N SER A 137 -25.46 18.49 11.99
CA SER A 137 -25.53 19.72 12.76
C SER A 137 -24.78 20.83 12.04
N ARG A 138 -25.23 22.09 12.21
CA ARG A 138 -24.51 23.26 11.72
C ARG A 138 -23.14 23.47 12.38
N TYR A 139 -22.86 22.78 13.46
CA TYR A 139 -21.62 22.90 14.24
C TYR A 139 -20.63 21.80 13.95
N SER A 140 -21.04 20.72 13.28
CA SER A 140 -20.19 19.55 13.02
C SER A 140 -19.82 19.50 11.54
N PRO A 141 -18.57 19.11 11.21
CA PRO A 141 -18.20 18.88 9.81
C PRO A 141 -19.05 17.74 9.23
N PRO A 142 -19.49 17.85 7.97
CA PRO A 142 -20.12 16.74 7.27
C PRO A 142 -19.17 15.56 7.15
N GLN A 143 -19.58 14.37 7.55
CA GLN A 143 -18.83 13.12 7.32
C GLN A 143 -19.16 12.62 5.92
N ARG A 144 -18.15 12.48 5.06
CA ARG A 144 -18.36 12.21 3.63
C ARG A 144 -17.67 10.96 3.11
N LEU A 145 -16.59 10.55 3.75
CA LEU A 145 -15.76 9.46 3.27
C LEU A 145 -15.34 8.56 4.43
N VAL A 146 -15.42 7.26 4.20
CA VAL A 146 -14.76 6.24 5.01
C VAL A 146 -13.59 5.70 4.19
N GLU A 147 -12.40 5.67 4.78
CA GLU A 147 -11.23 5.08 4.14
C GLU A 147 -10.81 3.80 4.87
N VAL A 148 -10.48 2.77 4.09
CA VAL A 148 -9.93 1.49 4.54
C VAL A 148 -8.65 1.17 3.80
N GLU A 149 -7.64 0.63 4.49
CA GLU A 149 -6.32 0.33 3.92
C GLU A 149 -6.11 -1.19 3.80
N GLN A 150 -5.93 -1.69 2.58
CA GLN A 150 -5.75 -3.11 2.29
C GLN A 150 -4.39 -3.34 1.61
N THR A 151 -3.45 -4.04 2.23
CA THR A 151 -3.40 -4.47 3.63
C THR A 151 -2.99 -3.34 4.55
N ALA A 152 -3.38 -3.38 5.83
CA ALA A 152 -3.01 -2.35 6.79
C ALA A 152 -1.49 -2.35 7.07
N ASN A 153 -0.78 -1.33 6.58
CA ASN A 153 0.68 -1.29 6.62
C ASN A 153 1.22 -1.26 8.07
N ARG A 154 0.75 -0.32 8.89
CA ARG A 154 1.15 -0.22 10.31
C ARG A 154 0.54 -1.33 11.16
N GLY A 155 -0.54 -1.95 10.68
CA GLY A 155 -1.17 -3.12 11.25
C GLY A 155 -0.47 -4.45 10.97
N GLY A 156 0.78 -4.43 10.49
CA GLY A 156 1.54 -5.66 10.25
C GLY A 156 1.22 -6.36 8.93
N GLY A 157 0.63 -5.66 7.98
CA GLY A 157 0.16 -6.25 6.72
C GLY A 157 -1.12 -7.07 6.91
N ALA A 158 -1.91 -6.74 7.93
CA ALA A 158 -3.18 -7.41 8.23
C ALA A 158 -4.17 -7.26 7.09
N CYS A 159 -4.88 -8.35 6.79
CA CYS A 159 -5.90 -8.39 5.77
C CYS A 159 -7.28 -8.12 6.38
N TRP A 160 -7.98 -7.11 5.89
CA TRP A 160 -9.40 -6.98 6.18
C TRP A 160 -10.15 -8.18 5.61
N PRO A 161 -10.97 -8.87 6.40
CA PRO A 161 -11.84 -9.91 5.87
C PRO A 161 -12.96 -9.31 5.02
N VAL A 162 -13.44 -10.06 4.03
CA VAL A 162 -14.49 -9.60 3.11
C VAL A 162 -15.74 -9.13 3.87
N ASP A 163 -16.21 -9.94 4.84
CA ASP A 163 -17.39 -9.61 5.63
C ASP A 163 -17.21 -8.34 6.45
N GLY A 164 -15.99 -8.08 6.96
CA GLY A 164 -15.66 -6.87 7.69
C GLY A 164 -15.71 -5.62 6.79
N LEU A 165 -15.18 -5.72 5.58
CA LEU A 165 -15.25 -4.64 4.58
C LEU A 165 -16.69 -4.33 4.18
N LEU A 166 -17.48 -5.36 3.93
CA LEU A 166 -18.90 -5.20 3.56
C LEU A 166 -19.71 -4.59 4.71
N ALA A 167 -19.47 -5.01 5.95
CA ALA A 167 -20.17 -4.45 7.11
C ALA A 167 -19.83 -2.97 7.32
N VAL A 168 -18.56 -2.58 7.15
CA VAL A 168 -18.14 -1.17 7.21
C VAL A 168 -18.76 -0.36 6.08
N ALA A 169 -18.77 -0.89 4.86
CA ALA A 169 -19.37 -0.23 3.71
C ALA A 169 -20.90 -0.03 3.89
N ASP A 170 -21.61 -1.02 4.43
CA ASP A 170 -23.02 -0.91 4.72
C ASP A 170 -23.32 0.24 5.72
N VAL A 171 -22.53 0.35 6.77
CA VAL A 171 -22.65 1.48 7.71
C VAL A 171 -22.39 2.80 7.00
N ALA A 172 -21.29 2.92 6.25
CA ALA A 172 -20.96 4.15 5.54
C ALA A 172 -22.08 4.59 4.60
N HIS A 173 -22.58 3.69 3.77
CA HIS A 173 -23.63 3.97 2.79
C HIS A 173 -24.96 4.33 3.44
N ARG A 174 -25.36 3.67 4.55
CA ARG A 174 -26.57 4.04 5.29
C ARG A 174 -26.53 5.48 5.82
N HIS A 175 -25.35 6.00 6.09
CA HIS A 175 -25.12 7.39 6.53
C HIS A 175 -24.73 8.34 5.40
N GLY A 176 -24.80 7.91 4.13
CA GLY A 176 -24.51 8.75 2.95
C GLY A 176 -23.03 9.10 2.77
N MET A 177 -22.15 8.29 3.32
CA MET A 177 -20.71 8.40 3.12
C MET A 177 -20.26 7.45 2.02
N ALA A 178 -19.31 7.88 1.18
CA ALA A 178 -18.62 7.00 0.25
C ALA A 178 -17.56 6.17 0.99
N VAL A 179 -17.13 5.05 0.35
CA VAL A 179 -16.04 4.19 0.83
C VAL A 179 -14.92 4.20 -0.18
N HIS A 180 -13.72 4.59 0.26
CA HIS A 180 -12.49 4.53 -0.52
C HIS A 180 -11.52 3.50 0.05
N MET A 181 -10.97 2.64 -0.81
CA MET A 181 -9.94 1.70 -0.41
C MET A 181 -8.56 2.14 -0.88
N ASP A 182 -7.66 2.36 0.09
CA ASP A 182 -6.22 2.33 -0.17
C ASP A 182 -5.79 0.89 -0.43
N GLY A 183 -5.64 0.53 -1.69
CA GLY A 183 -5.29 -0.82 -2.14
C GLY A 183 -3.79 -1.02 -2.36
N ALA A 184 -2.95 -0.34 -1.59
CA ALA A 184 -1.49 -0.39 -1.72
C ALA A 184 -0.90 -1.80 -1.77
N ARG A 185 -1.57 -2.77 -1.11
CA ARG A 185 -1.22 -4.19 -1.12
C ARG A 185 -2.45 -5.09 -1.26
N LEU A 186 -3.47 -4.61 -1.98
CA LEU A 186 -4.72 -5.35 -2.21
C LEU A 186 -4.48 -6.75 -2.80
N MET A 187 -3.55 -6.88 -3.75
CA MET A 187 -3.26 -8.18 -4.35
C MET A 187 -2.58 -9.15 -3.35
N ASN A 188 -1.81 -8.63 -2.37
CA ASN A 188 -1.32 -9.46 -1.27
C ASN A 188 -2.50 -10.02 -0.45
N ALA A 189 -3.49 -9.19 -0.11
CA ALA A 189 -4.67 -9.66 0.60
C ALA A 189 -5.47 -10.69 -0.21
N ALA A 190 -5.71 -10.43 -1.49
CA ALA A 190 -6.43 -11.35 -2.37
C ALA A 190 -5.77 -12.74 -2.42
N VAL A 191 -4.44 -12.78 -2.55
CA VAL A 191 -3.66 -14.03 -2.55
C VAL A 191 -3.65 -14.70 -1.18
N ALA A 192 -3.49 -13.94 -0.09
CA ALA A 192 -3.46 -14.50 1.26
C ALA A 192 -4.80 -15.08 1.69
N LEU A 193 -5.90 -14.43 1.35
CA LEU A 193 -7.26 -14.85 1.67
C LEU A 193 -7.82 -15.89 0.67
N GLY A 194 -7.19 -16.04 -0.49
CA GLY A 194 -7.66 -16.94 -1.54
C GLY A 194 -8.97 -16.49 -2.18
N VAL A 195 -9.23 -15.18 -2.24
CA VAL A 195 -10.45 -14.60 -2.81
C VAL A 195 -10.12 -13.68 -3.99
N PRO A 196 -11.04 -13.50 -4.94
CA PRO A 196 -10.84 -12.53 -6.02
C PRO A 196 -10.83 -11.09 -5.46
N ALA A 197 -10.12 -10.20 -6.13
CA ALA A 197 -10.07 -8.79 -5.73
C ALA A 197 -11.46 -8.12 -5.76
N THR A 198 -12.35 -8.57 -6.63
CA THR A 198 -13.74 -8.10 -6.71
C THR A 198 -14.50 -8.24 -5.40
N ASP A 199 -14.26 -9.31 -4.64
CA ASP A 199 -14.95 -9.53 -3.37
C ASP A 199 -14.47 -8.54 -2.31
N LEU A 200 -13.15 -8.24 -2.30
CA LEU A 200 -12.55 -7.27 -1.38
C LEU A 200 -12.97 -5.82 -1.68
N THR A 201 -13.31 -5.53 -2.94
CA THR A 201 -13.65 -4.18 -3.38
C THR A 201 -15.15 -3.95 -3.56
N ALA A 202 -15.99 -4.98 -3.35
CA ALA A 202 -17.41 -4.94 -3.66
C ALA A 202 -18.16 -3.77 -2.97
N GLY A 203 -17.83 -3.47 -1.71
CA GLY A 203 -18.44 -2.38 -0.96
C GLY A 203 -17.78 -1.01 -1.16
N CYS A 204 -16.73 -0.89 -1.99
CA CYS A 204 -16.00 0.37 -2.16
C CYS A 204 -16.54 1.16 -3.37
N ASP A 205 -16.74 2.46 -3.21
CA ASP A 205 -17.09 3.38 -4.29
C ASP A 205 -15.87 3.70 -5.17
N SER A 206 -14.69 3.75 -4.56
CA SER A 206 -13.43 3.89 -5.25
C SER A 206 -12.35 3.05 -4.59
N VAL A 207 -11.39 2.61 -5.39
CA VAL A 207 -10.24 1.81 -4.95
C VAL A 207 -9.02 2.15 -5.81
N TRP A 208 -7.85 2.17 -5.20
CA TRP A 208 -6.63 2.24 -5.99
C TRP A 208 -5.75 1.01 -5.76
N LEU A 209 -4.91 0.70 -6.74
CA LEU A 209 -3.98 -0.43 -6.74
C LEU A 209 -2.57 0.05 -7.08
N ASP A 210 -1.58 -0.37 -6.27
CA ASP A 210 -0.17 -0.05 -6.48
C ASP A 210 0.54 -1.11 -7.32
N PHE A 211 1.42 -0.65 -8.20
CA PHE A 211 2.28 -1.54 -9.00
C PHE A 211 3.74 -1.51 -8.54
N THR A 212 4.13 -0.54 -7.72
CA THR A 212 5.54 -0.24 -7.39
C THR A 212 6.05 -0.97 -6.15
N LYS A 213 5.26 -1.86 -5.59
CA LYS A 213 5.60 -2.69 -4.43
C LYS A 213 5.82 -4.16 -4.83
N GLY A 214 5.11 -5.08 -4.22
CA GLY A 214 5.25 -6.53 -4.49
C GLY A 214 5.03 -6.91 -5.97
N LEU A 215 4.32 -6.11 -6.73
CA LEU A 215 4.10 -6.32 -8.16
C LEU A 215 5.30 -5.92 -9.03
N GLY A 216 6.24 -5.10 -8.52
CA GLY A 216 7.56 -4.88 -9.11
C GLY A 216 7.65 -3.94 -10.30
N ALA A 217 6.61 -3.17 -10.61
CA ALA A 217 6.70 -2.14 -11.66
C ALA A 217 7.51 -0.92 -11.17
N PRO A 218 8.17 -0.19 -12.09
CA PRO A 218 9.05 0.92 -11.69
C PRO A 218 8.29 2.19 -11.30
N LEU A 219 7.06 2.36 -11.79
CA LEU A 219 6.22 3.53 -11.56
C LEU A 219 4.77 3.17 -11.84
N GLY A 220 3.86 3.70 -11.03
CA GLY A 220 2.44 3.74 -11.37
C GLY A 220 1.51 3.11 -10.34
N ALA A 221 0.29 3.60 -10.37
CA ALA A 221 -0.88 3.10 -9.68
C ALA A 221 -2.11 3.30 -10.57
N VAL A 222 -3.21 2.63 -10.29
CA VAL A 222 -4.51 2.95 -10.92
C VAL A 222 -5.52 3.30 -9.84
N LEU A 223 -6.36 4.29 -10.13
CA LEU A 223 -7.55 4.61 -9.36
C LEU A 223 -8.77 4.15 -10.16
N ALA A 224 -9.66 3.38 -9.55
CA ALA A 224 -10.84 2.79 -10.18
C ALA A 224 -12.11 3.13 -9.40
N GLY A 225 -13.23 3.24 -10.12
CA GLY A 225 -14.55 3.57 -9.58
C GLY A 225 -15.62 3.60 -10.67
N SER A 226 -16.71 4.34 -10.43
CA SER A 226 -17.71 4.60 -11.47
C SER A 226 -17.13 5.47 -12.60
N LYS A 227 -17.78 5.45 -13.78
CA LYS A 227 -17.38 6.32 -14.90
C LYS A 227 -17.46 7.80 -14.54
N GLU A 228 -18.48 8.20 -13.79
CA GLU A 228 -18.66 9.57 -13.30
C GLU A 228 -17.51 9.98 -12.38
N PHE A 229 -17.21 9.14 -11.36
CA PHE A 229 -16.09 9.36 -10.45
C PHE A 229 -14.76 9.49 -11.20
N ILE A 230 -14.47 8.63 -12.15
CA ILE A 230 -13.23 8.66 -12.93
C ILE A 230 -13.18 9.90 -13.85
N GLY A 231 -14.33 10.34 -14.38
CA GLY A 231 -14.41 11.60 -15.13
C GLY A 231 -13.99 12.82 -14.31
N ASP A 232 -14.40 12.89 -13.04
CA ASP A 232 -13.99 13.96 -12.13
C ASP A 232 -12.54 13.75 -11.62
N ALA A 233 -12.11 12.51 -11.41
CA ALA A 233 -10.75 12.17 -11.03
C ALA A 233 -9.71 12.64 -12.07
N TRP A 234 -10.05 12.60 -13.36
CA TRP A 234 -9.20 13.13 -14.45
C TRP A 234 -8.92 14.62 -14.28
N ARG A 235 -9.89 15.42 -13.82
CA ARG A 235 -9.71 16.87 -13.58
C ARG A 235 -8.72 17.09 -12.43
N TRP A 236 -8.82 16.28 -11.36
CA TRP A 236 -7.90 16.36 -10.25
C TRP A 236 -6.50 15.87 -10.62
N LYS A 237 -6.40 14.78 -11.40
CA LYS A 237 -5.12 14.32 -11.96
C LYS A 237 -4.42 15.45 -12.73
N GLN A 238 -5.16 16.17 -13.57
CA GLN A 238 -4.62 17.31 -14.32
C GLN A 238 -4.17 18.45 -13.40
N ARG A 239 -4.99 18.82 -12.41
CA ARG A 239 -4.66 19.91 -11.45
C ARG A 239 -3.41 19.62 -10.65
N LEU A 240 -3.20 18.35 -10.27
CA LEU A 240 -2.04 17.92 -9.48
C LEU A 240 -0.80 17.63 -10.34
N GLY A 241 -0.87 17.85 -11.66
CA GLY A 241 0.25 17.65 -12.56
C GLY A 241 0.56 16.17 -12.86
N GLY A 242 -0.40 15.27 -12.62
CA GLY A 242 -0.25 13.82 -12.82
C GLY A 242 -0.56 13.33 -14.24
N SER A 243 -1.09 14.19 -15.10
CA SER A 243 -1.36 13.82 -16.50
C SER A 243 -0.05 13.67 -17.27
N MET A 244 0.11 12.51 -17.87
CA MET A 244 1.30 12.15 -18.63
C MET A 244 1.10 12.41 -20.12
N ARG A 245 2.12 12.16 -20.93
CA ARG A 245 2.06 12.13 -22.38
C ARG A 245 2.19 10.67 -22.84
N GLN A 246 3.38 10.19 -23.08
CA GLN A 246 3.66 8.81 -23.49
C GLN A 246 3.74 7.89 -22.26
N GLY A 247 2.61 7.71 -21.57
CA GLY A 247 2.51 6.88 -20.36
C GLY A 247 2.62 5.38 -20.62
N GLY A 248 2.45 4.96 -21.88
CA GLY A 248 2.32 3.56 -22.29
C GLY A 248 3.46 2.66 -21.88
N MET A 249 4.71 3.15 -21.86
CA MET A 249 5.85 2.36 -21.39
C MET A 249 5.67 1.90 -19.94
N ASN A 250 5.25 2.80 -19.05
CA ASN A 250 5.02 2.47 -17.64
C ASN A 250 3.72 1.67 -17.47
N ALA A 251 2.68 1.98 -18.24
CA ALA A 251 1.43 1.24 -18.24
C ALA A 251 1.64 -0.23 -18.65
N ALA A 252 2.49 -0.50 -19.64
CA ALA A 252 2.84 -1.86 -20.04
C ALA A 252 3.56 -2.64 -18.93
N ALA A 253 4.43 -1.98 -18.12
CA ALA A 253 5.01 -2.61 -16.94
C ALA A 253 3.95 -2.98 -15.91
N CYS A 254 2.99 -2.09 -15.66
CA CYS A 254 1.90 -2.31 -14.72
C CYS A 254 0.98 -3.44 -15.20
N LEU A 255 0.65 -3.47 -16.49
CA LEU A 255 -0.16 -4.54 -17.07
C LEU A 255 0.57 -5.89 -17.01
N TYR A 256 1.88 -5.91 -17.36
CA TYR A 256 2.72 -7.09 -17.18
C TYR A 256 2.68 -7.60 -15.73
N ALA A 257 2.78 -6.69 -14.76
CA ALA A 257 2.74 -7.02 -13.34
C ALA A 257 1.42 -7.70 -12.94
N LEU A 258 0.27 -7.20 -13.41
CA LEU A 258 -1.03 -7.82 -13.16
C LEU A 258 -1.16 -9.21 -13.78
N GLN A 259 -0.62 -9.39 -14.96
CA GLN A 259 -0.74 -10.65 -15.69
C GLN A 259 0.23 -11.73 -15.19
N ASN A 260 1.37 -11.36 -14.60
CA ASN A 260 2.46 -12.30 -14.31
C ASN A 260 2.89 -12.34 -12.83
N ASN A 261 2.68 -11.29 -12.04
CA ASN A 261 3.29 -11.18 -10.72
C ASN A 261 2.31 -11.38 -9.54
N ILE A 262 0.98 -11.47 -9.77
CA ILE A 262 0.01 -11.66 -8.68
C ILE A 262 0.22 -13.00 -7.99
N ALA A 263 0.21 -14.10 -8.73
CA ALA A 263 0.30 -15.43 -8.15
C ALA A 263 1.59 -15.66 -7.35
N ARG A 264 2.72 -15.03 -7.79
CA ARG A 264 3.99 -15.15 -7.09
C ARG A 264 4.05 -14.45 -5.72
N LEU A 265 3.09 -13.56 -5.40
CA LEU A 265 3.02 -12.96 -4.05
C LEU A 265 2.91 -14.01 -2.94
N ALA A 266 2.41 -15.21 -3.25
CA ALA A 266 2.41 -16.35 -2.33
C ALA A 266 3.83 -16.75 -1.88
N GLU A 267 4.85 -16.56 -2.73
CA GLU A 267 6.25 -16.82 -2.38
C GLU A 267 6.75 -15.80 -1.35
N ASP A 268 6.37 -14.53 -1.49
CA ASP A 268 6.71 -13.48 -0.53
C ASP A 268 6.08 -13.77 0.83
N HIS A 269 4.83 -14.25 0.86
CA HIS A 269 4.14 -14.65 2.09
C HIS A 269 4.82 -15.87 2.74
N ALA A 270 5.19 -16.87 1.95
CA ALA A 270 5.93 -18.05 2.45
C ALA A 270 7.29 -17.65 3.04
N ASN A 271 8.01 -16.74 2.38
CA ASN A 271 9.27 -16.18 2.84
C ASN A 271 9.09 -15.34 4.12
N ALA A 272 8.01 -14.56 4.23
CA ALA A 272 7.67 -13.81 5.44
C ALA A 272 7.42 -14.75 6.63
N ALA A 273 6.64 -15.79 6.43
CA ALA A 273 6.38 -16.80 7.44
C ALA A 273 7.68 -17.54 7.86
N ALA A 274 8.57 -17.85 6.91
CA ALA A 274 9.87 -18.47 7.19
C ALA A 274 10.78 -17.53 8.01
N LEU A 275 10.88 -16.26 7.62
CA LEU A 275 11.62 -15.24 8.34
C LEU A 275 11.10 -15.10 9.78
N ALA A 276 9.80 -14.98 9.95
CA ALA A 276 9.14 -14.84 11.26
C ALA A 276 9.45 -16.05 12.16
N ARG A 277 9.32 -17.27 11.65
CA ARG A 277 9.69 -18.49 12.40
C ARG A 277 11.16 -18.52 12.81
N GLY A 278 12.05 -18.10 11.90
CA GLY A 278 13.49 -18.05 12.17
C GLY A 278 13.85 -17.02 13.23
N MET A 279 13.25 -15.82 13.15
CA MET A 279 13.44 -14.73 14.11
C MET A 279 12.88 -15.04 15.49
N ALA A 280 11.73 -15.71 15.58
CA ALA A 280 11.13 -16.15 16.85
C ALA A 280 12.01 -17.12 17.66
N GLN A 281 13.01 -17.73 17.03
CA GLN A 281 14.01 -18.56 17.72
C GLN A 281 15.22 -17.77 18.23
N ILE A 282 15.24 -16.46 18.04
CA ILE A 282 16.33 -15.59 18.52
C ILE A 282 15.97 -15.05 19.91
N PRO A 283 16.76 -15.32 20.95
CA PRO A 283 16.45 -14.83 22.30
C PRO A 283 16.29 -13.32 22.35
N GLY A 284 15.22 -12.85 22.96
CA GLY A 284 14.93 -11.43 23.12
C GLY A 284 14.25 -10.76 21.92
N ILE A 285 13.99 -11.50 20.84
CA ILE A 285 13.13 -11.03 19.72
C ILE A 285 11.76 -11.66 19.84
N THR A 286 10.71 -10.83 19.80
CA THR A 286 9.33 -11.29 19.59
C THR A 286 8.87 -10.89 18.19
N VAL A 287 8.03 -11.70 17.57
CA VAL A 287 7.60 -11.51 16.18
C VAL A 287 6.10 -11.60 16.07
N GLU A 288 5.48 -10.63 15.43
CA GLU A 288 4.08 -10.70 15.04
C GLU A 288 3.90 -11.74 13.92
N THR A 289 2.89 -12.58 14.01
CA THR A 289 2.60 -13.56 12.94
C THR A 289 2.19 -12.82 11.66
N PRO A 290 2.97 -12.90 10.57
CA PRO A 290 2.63 -12.22 9.33
C PRO A 290 1.45 -12.90 8.63
N GLU A 291 0.54 -12.11 8.09
CA GLU A 291 -0.53 -12.58 7.20
C GLU A 291 -0.11 -12.50 5.72
N THR A 292 0.78 -11.56 5.41
CA THR A 292 1.26 -11.30 4.06
C THR A 292 2.78 -11.16 4.03
N ASN A 293 3.30 -10.18 3.34
CA ASN A 293 4.73 -9.97 3.10
C ASN A 293 5.44 -9.10 4.14
N LEU A 294 4.75 -8.61 5.18
CA LEU A 294 5.33 -7.75 6.22
C LEU A 294 5.56 -8.54 7.51
N VAL A 295 6.79 -8.47 8.03
CA VAL A 295 7.18 -9.08 9.32
C VAL A 295 7.55 -7.98 10.28
N PHE A 296 6.71 -7.76 11.29
CA PHE A 296 7.01 -6.87 12.39
C PHE A 296 7.60 -7.65 13.56
N PHE A 297 8.60 -7.07 14.20
CA PHE A 297 9.31 -7.71 15.30
C PHE A 297 9.70 -6.68 16.35
N ASP A 298 9.75 -7.10 17.60
CA ASP A 298 10.20 -6.30 18.74
C ASP A 298 11.58 -6.75 19.20
N THR A 299 12.46 -5.78 19.48
CA THR A 299 13.86 -6.01 19.87
C THR A 299 14.11 -5.70 21.35
N GLN A 300 13.10 -5.26 22.09
CA GLN A 300 13.25 -4.80 23.48
C GLN A 300 13.93 -5.85 24.39
N GLY A 301 13.56 -7.12 24.23
CA GLY A 301 14.14 -8.22 25.00
C GLY A 301 15.63 -8.48 24.71
N THR A 302 16.19 -7.89 23.63
CA THR A 302 17.63 -7.94 23.33
C THR A 302 18.41 -6.80 24.01
N GLY A 303 17.73 -5.81 24.60
CA GLY A 303 18.34 -4.57 25.11
C GLY A 303 18.76 -3.57 24.02
N MET A 304 18.50 -3.85 22.75
CA MET A 304 18.82 -2.94 21.62
C MET A 304 17.52 -2.33 21.08
N THR A 305 17.55 -1.03 20.80
CA THR A 305 16.48 -0.40 19.99
C THR A 305 16.44 -0.97 18.57
N ALA A 306 15.30 -0.92 17.91
CA ALA A 306 15.17 -1.36 16.52
C ALA A 306 16.18 -0.65 15.60
N ALA A 307 16.45 0.64 15.84
CA ALA A 307 17.45 1.40 15.10
C ALA A 307 18.88 0.89 15.34
N ALA A 308 19.25 0.56 16.60
CA ALA A 308 20.56 -0.01 16.92
C ALA A 308 20.72 -1.41 16.29
N PHE A 309 19.68 -2.24 16.34
CA PHE A 309 19.67 -3.55 15.69
C PHE A 309 19.86 -3.43 14.17
N ALA A 310 19.09 -2.57 13.51
CA ALA A 310 19.23 -2.29 12.07
C ALA A 310 20.63 -1.77 11.70
N ALA A 311 21.21 -0.88 12.54
CA ALA A 311 22.56 -0.36 12.32
C ALA A 311 23.63 -1.44 12.41
N LYS A 312 23.49 -2.44 13.30
CA LYS A 312 24.39 -3.59 13.39
C LYS A 312 24.22 -4.58 12.22
N LEU A 313 23.03 -4.71 11.67
CA LEU A 313 22.76 -5.56 10.50
C LEU A 313 23.36 -4.99 9.20
N ARG A 314 23.36 -3.68 9.05
CA ARG A 314 23.75 -2.99 7.81
C ARG A 314 25.18 -3.34 7.35
N PRO A 315 26.24 -3.32 8.20
CA PRO A 315 27.60 -3.73 7.81
C PRO A 315 27.70 -5.20 7.40
N LEU A 316 26.78 -6.03 7.87
CA LEU A 316 26.69 -7.45 7.52
C LEU A 316 25.84 -7.70 6.27
N GLY A 317 25.43 -6.65 5.56
CA GLY A 317 24.73 -6.72 4.28
C GLY A 317 23.22 -6.97 4.38
N VAL A 318 22.60 -6.86 5.56
CA VAL A 318 21.15 -7.00 5.73
C VAL A 318 20.52 -5.63 6.02
N LEU A 319 19.47 -5.29 5.28
CA LEU A 319 18.68 -4.09 5.51
C LEU A 319 17.30 -4.43 6.08
N VAL A 320 16.92 -3.75 7.16
CA VAL A 320 15.56 -3.72 7.70
C VAL A 320 15.15 -2.28 7.95
N SER A 321 13.86 -2.01 8.10
CA SER A 321 13.35 -0.70 8.51
C SER A 321 12.92 -0.71 9.99
N THR A 322 12.66 0.48 10.53
CA THR A 322 12.18 0.67 11.90
C THR A 322 10.80 1.31 11.87
N ALA A 323 9.88 0.86 12.71
CA ALA A 323 8.55 1.43 12.88
C ALA A 323 8.48 2.38 14.07
N ASP A 324 9.14 2.01 15.18
CA ASP A 324 9.27 2.83 16.37
C ASP A 324 10.57 2.50 17.14
N THR A 325 10.66 2.85 18.44
CA THR A 325 11.86 2.65 19.24
C THR A 325 12.28 1.18 19.35
N TRP A 326 11.32 0.27 19.51
CA TRP A 326 11.57 -1.15 19.73
C TRP A 326 11.09 -2.02 18.58
N ARG A 327 10.10 -1.53 17.81
CA ARG A 327 9.48 -2.28 16.72
C ARG A 327 10.23 -2.07 15.41
N GLY A 328 10.79 -3.13 14.87
CA GLY A 328 11.39 -3.21 13.54
C GLY A 328 10.41 -3.80 12.53
N ARG A 329 10.70 -3.59 11.25
CA ARG A 329 9.94 -4.14 10.12
C ARG A 329 10.87 -4.71 9.08
N ALA A 330 10.62 -5.94 8.66
CA ALA A 330 11.18 -6.56 7.47
C ALA A 330 10.08 -6.76 6.43
N CYS A 331 10.39 -6.51 5.16
CA CYS A 331 9.44 -6.63 4.07
C CYS A 331 9.97 -7.61 3.02
N LEU A 332 9.19 -8.63 2.71
CA LEU A 332 9.54 -9.63 1.69
C LEU A 332 8.98 -9.20 0.34
N HIS A 333 9.73 -9.47 -0.71
CA HIS A 333 9.37 -9.06 -2.07
C HIS A 333 10.14 -9.87 -3.10
N LEU A 334 9.83 -9.68 -4.37
CA LEU A 334 10.32 -10.48 -5.49
C LEU A 334 11.86 -10.56 -5.65
N ASP A 335 12.60 -9.62 -5.05
CA ASP A 335 14.07 -9.62 -5.09
C ASP A 335 14.70 -10.34 -3.87
N VAL A 336 13.90 -11.05 -3.05
CA VAL A 336 14.37 -11.77 -1.86
C VAL A 336 14.04 -13.26 -1.98
N SER A 337 15.06 -14.09 -2.12
CA SER A 337 14.92 -15.55 -2.20
C SER A 337 14.83 -16.20 -0.83
N ALA A 338 14.33 -17.45 -0.78
CA ALA A 338 14.31 -18.27 0.44
C ALA A 338 15.71 -18.44 1.07
N ALA A 339 16.75 -18.63 0.25
CA ALA A 339 18.14 -18.74 0.72
C ALA A 339 18.62 -17.45 1.40
N GLN A 340 18.24 -16.29 0.88
CA GLN A 340 18.54 -15.00 1.51
C GLN A 340 17.78 -14.81 2.83
N VAL A 341 16.57 -15.35 2.95
CA VAL A 341 15.82 -15.34 4.23
C VAL A 341 16.58 -16.15 5.29
N GLU A 342 17.06 -17.33 4.96
CA GLU A 342 17.89 -18.16 5.85
C GLU A 342 19.17 -17.42 6.26
N GLU A 343 19.87 -16.82 5.29
CA GLU A 343 21.06 -16.00 5.55
C GLU A 343 20.74 -14.84 6.52
N ALA A 344 19.65 -14.11 6.30
CA ALA A 344 19.23 -13.01 7.17
C ALA A 344 19.01 -13.47 8.62
N VAL A 345 18.33 -14.59 8.83
CA VAL A 345 18.09 -15.16 10.16
C VAL A 345 19.40 -15.50 10.88
N VAL A 346 20.37 -16.09 10.16
CA VAL A 346 21.70 -16.41 10.72
C VAL A 346 22.42 -15.12 11.18
N ILE A 347 22.41 -14.10 10.35
CA ILE A 347 23.03 -12.79 10.65
C ILE A 347 22.32 -12.10 11.82
N MET A 348 20.98 -12.08 11.85
CA MET A 348 20.21 -11.51 12.96
C MET A 348 20.54 -12.18 14.29
N ARG A 349 20.66 -13.52 14.29
CA ARG A 349 21.07 -14.29 15.47
C ARG A 349 22.49 -13.96 15.93
N GLN A 350 23.41 -13.77 15.01
CA GLN A 350 24.79 -13.34 15.31
C GLN A 350 24.81 -11.97 15.98
N VAL A 351 24.05 -11.00 15.47
CA VAL A 351 23.98 -9.63 16.01
C VAL A 351 23.44 -9.61 17.44
N VAL A 352 22.48 -10.46 17.78
CA VAL A 352 21.94 -10.51 19.15
C VAL A 352 22.91 -11.15 20.15
N ARG A 353 23.84 -12.03 19.68
CA ARG A 353 24.84 -12.67 20.53
C ARG A 353 26.10 -11.84 20.77
N SER A 354 26.30 -10.77 19.95
CA SER A 354 27.47 -9.88 20.00
C SER A 354 27.21 -8.63 20.85
#